data_a0271bf192c059d36516384398ea68e0
#
_entry.id   a0271bf192c059d36516384398ea68e0
#
_cell.length_a   1.000
_cell.length_b   1.000
_cell.length_c   1.000
_cell.angle_alpha   90.00
_cell.angle_beta   90.00
_cell.angle_gamma   90.00
#
_symmetry.space_group_name_H-M   'P 1'
#
loop_
_entity.id
_entity.type
_entity.pdbx_description
1 polymer ?
#
loop_
_entity_poly.entity_id
_entity_poly.type
_entity_poly.pdbx_seq_one_letter_code
_entity_poly.pdbx_strand_id
1 'polypeptide(L)'
;MMLRVVVAFTGASGAAIGMRILERLAARAGVETHTVISPHAERTLRHEVGGDAVERVAHLSSHRHACDNIGAPIASGSFCTAGMIIAPCSMRSLAAISAGLSDNLVTRAADVHLKERKPLILLTREAPLHLGHLRNMVSATELGAVIMPPMPAFYHQPQNVYDIIDNIAARAIDLLRLPGPQEARAWRGLPTD
;
A
#
# COMPACT_ATOMS: atom_id res chain seq x y z
N MET A 1 -13.05 -18.17 -6.21
CA MET A 1 -11.84 -17.70 -6.93
C MET A 1 -11.00 -16.92 -5.93
N MET A 2 -9.69 -17.22 -5.79
CA MET A 2 -8.79 -16.47 -4.90
C MET A 2 -8.50 -15.09 -5.49
N LEU A 3 -8.60 -14.06 -4.68
CA LEU A 3 -8.29 -12.67 -5.05
C LEU A 3 -6.83 -12.38 -4.65
N ARG A 4 -5.97 -12.08 -5.60
CA ARG A 4 -4.57 -11.77 -5.34
C ARG A 4 -4.38 -10.29 -5.15
N VAL A 5 -3.78 -9.90 -4.02
CA VAL A 5 -3.48 -8.50 -3.70
C VAL A 5 -1.98 -8.35 -3.50
N VAL A 6 -1.38 -7.35 -4.15
CA VAL A 6 0.02 -7.02 -3.94
C VAL A 6 0.15 -5.95 -2.87
N VAL A 7 0.99 -6.20 -1.86
CA VAL A 7 1.34 -5.22 -0.82
C VAL A 7 2.83 -4.97 -0.86
N ALA A 8 3.24 -3.74 -1.12
CA ALA A 8 4.65 -3.36 -1.16
C ALA A 8 5.00 -2.37 -0.05
N PHE A 9 6.19 -2.54 0.52
CA PHE A 9 6.75 -1.67 1.55
C PHE A 9 7.96 -0.92 1.00
N THR A 10 7.97 0.41 1.14
CA THR A 10 9.13 1.22 0.75
C THR A 10 9.66 2.03 1.92
N GLY A 11 10.84 2.64 1.77
CA GLY A 11 11.62 3.23 2.85
C GLY A 11 11.13 4.61 3.34
N ALA A 12 9.84 4.81 3.51
CA ALA A 12 9.26 5.96 4.21
C ALA A 12 8.76 5.56 5.60
N SER A 13 8.56 6.51 6.51
CA SER A 13 7.91 6.26 7.80
C SER A 13 6.42 5.91 7.59
N GLY A 14 5.86 5.09 8.50
CA GLY A 14 4.49 4.58 8.41
C GLY A 14 4.43 3.07 8.10
N ALA A 15 5.52 2.33 8.37
CA ALA A 15 5.58 0.87 8.20
C ALA A 15 4.47 0.13 8.97
N ALA A 16 4.05 0.67 10.12
CA ALA A 16 2.95 0.12 10.91
C ALA A 16 1.61 0.11 10.14
N ILE A 17 1.38 1.08 9.25
CA ILE A 17 0.17 1.11 8.40
C ILE A 17 0.22 -0.03 7.38
N GLY A 18 1.36 -0.23 6.72
CA GLY A 18 1.56 -1.33 5.77
C GLY A 18 1.41 -2.70 6.44
N MET A 19 1.96 -2.85 7.65
CA MET A 19 1.77 -4.05 8.47
C MET A 19 0.29 -4.30 8.75
N ARG A 20 -0.46 -3.27 9.17
CA ARG A 20 -1.88 -3.38 9.47
C ARG A 20 -2.72 -3.72 8.24
N ILE A 21 -2.39 -3.17 7.07
CA ILE A 21 -3.00 -3.57 5.79
C ILE A 21 -2.81 -5.06 5.54
N LEU A 22 -1.58 -5.55 5.71
CA LEU A 22 -1.26 -6.96 5.48
C LEU A 22 -1.99 -7.88 6.47
N GLU A 23 -2.04 -7.53 7.76
CA GLU A 23 -2.79 -8.26 8.79
C GLU A 23 -4.28 -8.40 8.42
N ARG A 24 -4.92 -7.30 8.00
CA ARG A 24 -6.34 -7.32 7.57
C ARG A 24 -6.55 -8.19 6.34
N LEU A 25 -5.70 -8.06 5.33
CA LEU A 25 -5.82 -8.86 4.10
C LEU A 25 -5.55 -10.34 4.35
N ALA A 26 -4.58 -10.70 5.21
CA ALA A 26 -4.28 -12.07 5.58
C ALA A 26 -5.44 -12.74 6.36
N ALA A 27 -6.18 -11.98 7.15
CA ALA A 27 -7.36 -12.46 7.87
C ALA A 27 -8.61 -12.61 6.97
N ARG A 28 -8.56 -12.09 5.74
CA ARG A 28 -9.72 -12.09 4.84
C ARG A 28 -9.78 -13.39 4.02
N ALA A 29 -10.85 -14.15 4.21
CA ALA A 29 -11.07 -15.39 3.44
C ALA A 29 -11.10 -15.12 1.92
N GLY A 30 -10.43 -15.96 1.15
CA GLY A 30 -10.39 -15.85 -0.31
C GLY A 30 -9.41 -14.80 -0.85
N VAL A 31 -8.57 -14.20 0.00
CA VAL A 31 -7.50 -13.29 -0.40
C VAL A 31 -6.14 -13.97 -0.27
N GLU A 32 -5.34 -13.86 -1.32
CA GLU A 32 -3.96 -14.28 -1.42
C GLU A 32 -3.07 -13.04 -1.51
N THR A 33 -2.14 -12.87 -0.57
CA THR A 33 -1.27 -11.71 -0.49
C THR A 33 0.09 -11.99 -1.10
N HIS A 34 0.54 -11.09 -1.99
CA HIS A 34 1.88 -11.08 -2.57
C HIS A 34 2.63 -9.88 -2.03
N THR A 35 3.74 -10.09 -1.31
CA THR A 35 4.46 -8.99 -0.67
C THR A 35 5.84 -8.76 -1.26
N VAL A 36 6.23 -7.48 -1.33
CA VAL A 36 7.57 -7.04 -1.71
C VAL A 36 8.03 -6.00 -0.69
N ILE A 37 9.23 -6.19 -0.13
CA ILE A 37 9.84 -5.25 0.81
C ILE A 37 11.11 -4.70 0.16
N SER A 38 11.21 -3.37 0.00
CA SER A 38 12.46 -2.76 -0.46
C SER A 38 13.54 -2.81 0.63
N PRO A 39 14.85 -2.78 0.30
CA PRO A 39 15.93 -2.83 1.30
C PRO A 39 15.82 -1.73 2.37
N HIS A 40 15.38 -0.53 1.99
CA HIS A 40 15.17 0.56 2.94
C HIS A 40 13.93 0.33 3.82
N ALA A 41 12.90 -0.34 3.31
CA ALA A 41 11.71 -0.68 4.07
C ALA A 41 11.99 -1.73 5.16
N GLU A 42 12.90 -2.66 4.95
CA GLU A 42 13.31 -3.61 5.99
C GLU A 42 13.84 -2.89 7.24
N ARG A 43 14.67 -1.86 7.04
CA ARG A 43 15.20 -1.02 8.13
C ARG A 43 14.08 -0.26 8.85
N THR A 44 13.16 0.32 8.09
CA THR A 44 12.04 1.08 8.64
C THR A 44 11.08 0.17 9.43
N LEU A 45 10.75 -1.01 8.88
CA LEU A 45 9.95 -2.04 9.56
C LEU A 45 10.55 -2.43 10.91
N ARG A 46 11.85 -2.77 10.93
CA ARG A 46 12.53 -3.17 12.18
C ARG A 46 12.58 -2.03 13.19
N HIS A 47 12.69 -0.79 12.76
CA HIS A 47 12.75 0.38 13.63
C HIS A 47 11.37 0.79 14.19
N GLU A 48 10.35 0.83 13.36
CA GLU A 48 9.02 1.37 13.73
C GLU A 48 8.09 0.32 14.32
N VAL A 49 8.19 -0.94 13.88
CA VAL A 49 7.24 -2.01 14.24
C VAL A 49 7.86 -3.01 15.21
N GLY A 50 9.16 -3.31 15.05
CA GLY A 50 9.90 -4.22 15.93
C GLY A 50 10.95 -5.02 15.17
N GLY A 51 11.93 -5.56 15.90
CA GLY A 51 13.05 -6.29 15.32
C GLY A 51 12.64 -7.50 14.46
N ASP A 52 11.50 -8.10 14.77
CA ASP A 52 10.90 -9.26 14.09
C ASP A 52 9.91 -8.89 12.96
N ALA A 53 9.75 -7.60 12.65
CA ALA A 53 8.71 -7.14 11.75
C ALA A 53 8.78 -7.73 10.33
N VAL A 54 10.00 -7.95 9.82
CA VAL A 54 10.21 -8.54 8.48
C VAL A 54 9.80 -10.00 8.46
N GLU A 55 10.07 -10.73 9.52
CA GLU A 55 9.69 -12.13 9.73
C GLU A 55 8.16 -12.25 9.87
N ARG A 56 7.53 -11.27 10.58
CA ARG A 56 6.06 -11.19 10.67
C ARG A 56 5.41 -10.92 9.33
N VAL A 57 5.98 -10.01 8.51
CA VAL A 57 5.50 -9.83 7.13
C VAL A 57 5.58 -11.13 6.35
N ALA A 58 6.68 -11.88 6.45
CA ALA A 58 6.82 -13.16 5.76
C ALA A 58 5.78 -14.19 6.20
N HIS A 59 5.45 -14.24 7.50
CA HIS A 59 4.45 -15.16 8.06
C HIS A 59 3.00 -14.81 7.62
N LEU A 60 2.69 -13.52 7.53
CA LEU A 60 1.38 -13.03 7.12
C LEU A 60 1.16 -13.10 5.60
N SER A 61 2.24 -13.19 4.84
CA SER A 61 2.19 -13.21 3.38
C SER A 61 1.91 -14.61 2.85
N SER A 62 0.99 -14.74 1.89
CA SER A 62 0.86 -15.97 1.12
C SER A 62 2.11 -16.22 0.28
N HIS A 63 2.66 -15.15 -0.32
CA HIS A 63 3.90 -15.19 -1.11
C HIS A 63 4.73 -13.92 -0.87
N ARG A 64 5.99 -14.10 -0.49
CA ARG A 64 6.98 -13.03 -0.42
C ARG A 64 7.93 -13.10 -1.61
N HIS A 65 8.13 -11.97 -2.29
CA HIS A 65 9.05 -11.84 -3.42
C HIS A 65 10.25 -10.97 -3.07
N ALA A 66 11.43 -11.34 -3.57
CA ALA A 66 12.61 -10.51 -3.45
C ALA A 66 12.46 -9.25 -4.31
N CYS A 67 12.92 -8.10 -3.82
CA CYS A 67 12.72 -6.81 -4.46
C CYS A 67 13.47 -6.67 -5.81
N ASP A 68 14.54 -7.40 -5.99
CA ASP A 68 15.35 -7.47 -7.20
C ASP A 68 14.86 -8.50 -8.23
N ASN A 69 13.90 -9.36 -7.85
CA ASN A 69 13.35 -10.38 -8.74
C ASN A 69 12.28 -9.82 -9.68
N ILE A 70 12.70 -9.09 -10.70
CA ILE A 70 11.79 -8.54 -11.75
C ILE A 70 11.16 -9.63 -12.64
N GLY A 71 11.55 -10.89 -12.51
CA GLY A 71 10.92 -12.05 -13.16
C GLY A 71 9.81 -12.72 -12.34
N ALA A 72 9.46 -12.20 -11.17
CA ALA A 72 8.39 -12.75 -10.34
C ALA A 72 7.01 -12.66 -11.04
N PRO A 73 6.03 -13.54 -10.70
CA PRO A 73 4.71 -13.55 -11.33
C PRO A 73 4.02 -12.19 -11.37
N ILE A 74 4.12 -11.39 -10.30
CA ILE A 74 3.51 -10.06 -10.19
C ILE A 74 4.13 -9.01 -11.13
N ALA A 75 5.25 -9.31 -11.78
CA ALA A 75 5.87 -8.48 -12.82
C ALA A 75 5.22 -8.66 -14.21
N SER A 76 4.24 -9.56 -14.33
CA SER A 76 3.53 -9.84 -15.58
C SER A 76 2.04 -9.48 -15.51
N GLY A 77 1.52 -8.83 -16.56
CA GLY A 77 0.09 -8.50 -16.68
C GLY A 77 -0.82 -9.73 -16.80
N SER A 78 -0.28 -10.87 -17.29
CA SER A 78 -1.02 -12.13 -17.37
C SER A 78 -1.28 -12.79 -16.00
N PHE A 79 -0.53 -12.39 -14.96
CA PHE A 79 -0.79 -12.80 -13.60
C PHE A 79 -1.89 -11.91 -13.01
N CYS A 80 -3.12 -12.44 -12.98
CA CYS A 80 -4.28 -11.65 -12.52
C CYS A 80 -4.19 -11.31 -11.04
N THR A 81 -4.16 -10.02 -10.72
CA THR A 81 -4.27 -9.45 -9.37
C THR A 81 -5.51 -8.57 -9.28
N ALA A 82 -6.07 -8.42 -8.09
CA ALA A 82 -7.19 -7.53 -7.81
C ALA A 82 -6.74 -6.07 -7.62
N GLY A 83 -5.48 -5.84 -7.30
CA GLY A 83 -4.88 -4.52 -7.14
C GLY A 83 -3.59 -4.56 -6.31
N MET A 84 -2.99 -3.39 -6.13
CA MET A 84 -1.75 -3.20 -5.38
C MET A 84 -1.83 -2.01 -4.43
N ILE A 85 -1.29 -2.17 -3.24
CA ILE A 85 -1.10 -1.09 -2.26
C ILE A 85 0.40 -0.95 -1.98
N ILE A 86 0.92 0.27 -2.03
CA ILE A 86 2.28 0.61 -1.58
C ILE A 86 2.16 1.42 -0.29
N ALA A 87 2.51 0.80 0.84
CA ALA A 87 2.36 1.38 2.16
C ALA A 87 3.54 1.05 3.09
N PRO A 88 4.32 2.06 3.47
CA PRO A 88 4.29 3.44 2.97
C PRO A 88 4.89 3.55 1.55
N CYS A 89 4.51 4.60 0.80
CA CYS A 89 5.13 4.93 -0.48
C CYS A 89 6.08 6.12 -0.33
N SER A 90 7.37 5.87 -0.51
CA SER A 90 8.40 6.91 -0.46
C SER A 90 8.35 7.81 -1.70
N MET A 91 8.83 9.06 -1.56
CA MET A 91 8.90 9.99 -2.69
C MET A 91 9.81 9.48 -3.83
N ARG A 92 10.85 8.69 -3.50
CA ARG A 92 11.66 8.01 -4.52
C ARG A 92 10.82 7.02 -5.33
N SER A 93 10.02 6.19 -4.66
CA SER A 93 9.16 5.21 -5.33
C SER A 93 8.05 5.88 -6.13
N LEU A 94 7.43 6.95 -5.59
CA LEU A 94 6.47 7.76 -6.32
C LEU A 94 7.09 8.36 -7.59
N ALA A 95 8.29 8.94 -7.50
CA ALA A 95 9.00 9.52 -8.64
C ALA A 95 9.29 8.46 -9.72
N ALA A 96 9.74 7.27 -9.32
CA ALA A 96 9.98 6.17 -10.26
C ALA A 96 8.70 5.72 -10.95
N ILE A 97 7.60 5.56 -10.21
CA ILE A 97 6.29 5.16 -10.77
C ILE A 97 5.77 6.23 -11.73
N SER A 98 5.84 7.51 -11.36
CA SER A 98 5.37 8.62 -12.20
C SER A 98 6.18 8.78 -13.49
N ALA A 99 7.44 8.34 -13.49
CA ALA A 99 8.34 8.37 -14.65
C ALA A 99 8.35 7.05 -15.45
N GLY A 100 7.59 6.02 -15.04
CA GLY A 100 7.59 4.71 -15.69
C GLY A 100 8.88 3.91 -15.49
N LEU A 101 9.67 4.20 -14.46
CA LEU A 101 10.90 3.48 -14.15
C LEU A 101 10.58 2.17 -13.42
N SER A 102 11.02 1.05 -13.98
CA SER A 102 10.75 -0.31 -13.50
C SER A 102 12.07 -1.02 -13.11
N ASP A 103 12.86 -0.38 -12.24
CA ASP A 103 14.21 -0.82 -11.86
C ASP A 103 14.24 -1.84 -10.71
N ASN A 104 13.10 -2.14 -10.12
CA ASN A 104 12.92 -3.15 -9.08
C ASN A 104 11.48 -3.70 -9.12
N LEU A 105 11.21 -4.77 -8.37
CA LEU A 105 9.91 -5.44 -8.42
C LEU A 105 8.76 -4.57 -7.88
N VAL A 106 9.00 -3.64 -6.95
CA VAL A 106 7.95 -2.73 -6.46
C VAL A 106 7.47 -1.82 -7.59
N THR A 107 8.41 -1.16 -8.28
CA THR A 107 8.09 -0.23 -9.38
C THR A 107 7.60 -0.98 -10.61
N ARG A 108 8.15 -2.18 -10.91
CA ARG A 108 7.67 -3.03 -12.01
C ARG A 108 6.24 -3.52 -11.79
N ALA A 109 5.90 -3.99 -10.59
CA ALA A 109 4.54 -4.41 -10.28
C ALA A 109 3.56 -3.23 -10.35
N ALA A 110 3.96 -2.04 -9.90
CA ALA A 110 3.15 -0.83 -10.02
C ALA A 110 2.89 -0.47 -11.50
N ASP A 111 3.92 -0.50 -12.36
CA ASP A 111 3.81 -0.29 -13.80
C ASP A 111 2.83 -1.29 -14.44
N VAL A 112 2.90 -2.57 -14.05
CA VAL A 112 1.94 -3.59 -14.50
C VAL A 112 0.52 -3.23 -14.09
N HIS A 113 0.28 -2.77 -12.86
CA HIS A 113 -1.06 -2.38 -12.42
C HIS A 113 -1.59 -1.19 -13.23
N LEU A 114 -0.76 -0.19 -13.50
CA LEU A 114 -1.13 0.97 -14.32
C LEU A 114 -1.49 0.57 -15.75
N LYS A 115 -0.63 -0.20 -16.44
CA LYS A 115 -0.89 -0.60 -17.83
C LYS A 115 -2.10 -1.52 -17.98
N GLU A 116 -2.39 -2.36 -16.97
CA GLU A 116 -3.55 -3.26 -16.93
C GLU A 116 -4.82 -2.57 -16.37
N ARG A 117 -4.75 -1.26 -16.06
CA ARG A 117 -5.86 -0.48 -15.48
C ARG A 117 -6.42 -1.08 -14.18
N LYS A 118 -5.55 -1.71 -13.38
CA LYS A 118 -5.89 -2.26 -12.07
C LYS A 118 -5.68 -1.22 -10.97
N PRO A 119 -6.41 -1.29 -9.85
CA PRO A 119 -6.22 -0.38 -8.72
C PRO A 119 -4.77 -0.39 -8.23
N LEU A 120 -4.15 0.80 -8.16
CA LEU A 120 -2.85 1.05 -7.56
C LEU A 120 -3.00 2.16 -6.52
N ILE A 121 -2.83 1.83 -5.24
CA ILE A 121 -3.00 2.76 -4.13
C ILE A 121 -1.63 3.10 -3.55
N LEU A 122 -1.28 4.38 -3.54
CA LEU A 122 0.01 4.88 -3.08
C LEU A 122 -0.18 5.69 -1.78
N LEU A 123 0.19 5.11 -0.63
CA LEU A 123 0.20 5.83 0.65
C LEU A 123 1.45 6.70 0.73
N THR A 124 1.44 7.79 -0.02
CA THR A 124 2.60 8.70 -0.14
C THR A 124 2.86 9.41 1.18
N ARG A 125 4.08 9.29 1.71
CA ARG A 125 4.43 9.87 3.00
C ARG A 125 5.69 10.75 2.90
N GLU A 126 5.49 12.06 3.05
CA GLU A 126 6.53 13.08 3.14
C GLU A 126 5.94 14.37 3.74
N ALA A 127 6.75 15.10 4.51
CA ALA A 127 6.41 16.42 5.03
C ALA A 127 7.70 17.21 5.36
N PRO A 128 7.83 18.50 4.92
CA PRO A 128 6.97 19.20 3.98
C PRO A 128 7.13 18.70 2.54
N LEU A 129 6.18 19.03 1.67
CA LEU A 129 6.24 18.72 0.24
C LEU A 129 6.87 19.88 -0.54
N HIS A 130 7.75 19.56 -1.50
CA HIS A 130 8.20 20.53 -2.50
C HIS A 130 7.50 20.28 -3.85
N LEU A 131 7.64 21.23 -4.77
CA LEU A 131 6.95 21.22 -6.07
C LEU A 131 7.18 19.92 -6.88
N GLY A 132 8.37 19.33 -6.82
CA GLY A 132 8.68 18.06 -7.49
C GLY A 132 7.82 16.90 -6.97
N HIS A 133 7.61 16.82 -5.64
CA HIS A 133 6.71 15.82 -5.06
C HIS A 133 5.27 15.99 -5.56
N LEU A 134 4.78 17.23 -5.57
CA LEU A 134 3.42 17.53 -6.04
C LEU A 134 3.23 17.20 -7.52
N ARG A 135 4.22 17.52 -8.38
CA ARG A 135 4.19 17.16 -9.80
C ARG A 135 4.17 15.64 -10.01
N ASN A 136 4.97 14.89 -9.24
CA ASN A 136 4.96 13.43 -9.30
C ASN A 136 3.61 12.84 -8.84
N MET A 137 2.94 13.44 -7.84
CA MET A 137 1.60 13.05 -7.43
C MET A 137 0.58 13.29 -8.54
N VAL A 138 0.64 14.45 -9.21
CA VAL A 138 -0.22 14.76 -10.36
C VAL A 138 0.01 13.73 -11.46
N SER A 139 1.25 13.53 -11.89
CA SER A 139 1.58 12.58 -12.96
C SER A 139 1.12 11.15 -12.64
N ALA A 140 1.38 10.65 -11.41
CA ALA A 140 0.93 9.33 -11.00
C ALA A 140 -0.61 9.22 -11.02
N THR A 141 -1.33 10.30 -10.66
CA THR A 141 -2.80 10.34 -10.70
C THR A 141 -3.31 10.30 -12.14
N GLU A 142 -2.69 11.05 -13.05
CA GLU A 142 -3.02 11.04 -14.48
C GLU A 142 -2.82 9.65 -15.11
N LEU A 143 -1.80 8.91 -14.66
CA LEU A 143 -1.56 7.52 -15.06
C LEU A 143 -2.59 6.54 -14.49
N GLY A 144 -3.38 6.93 -13.48
CA GLY A 144 -4.46 6.13 -12.90
C GLY A 144 -4.18 5.60 -11.49
N ALA A 145 -3.08 5.98 -10.84
CA ALA A 145 -2.85 5.65 -9.44
C ALA A 145 -3.73 6.50 -8.51
N VAL A 146 -4.06 5.95 -7.37
CA VAL A 146 -4.72 6.68 -6.28
C VAL A 146 -3.66 7.16 -5.30
N ILE A 147 -3.49 8.48 -5.21
CA ILE A 147 -2.63 9.09 -4.18
C ILE A 147 -3.43 9.20 -2.89
N MET A 148 -2.98 8.48 -1.85
CA MET A 148 -3.62 8.44 -0.55
C MET A 148 -2.58 8.75 0.55
N PRO A 149 -2.27 10.03 0.83
CA PRO A 149 -1.47 10.36 2.00
C PRO A 149 -2.14 9.83 3.27
N PRO A 150 -1.37 9.28 4.24
CA PRO A 150 -1.93 8.67 5.44
C PRO A 150 -2.40 9.75 6.44
N MET A 151 -3.50 10.44 6.13
CA MET A 151 -4.06 11.50 6.94
C MET A 151 -5.04 10.95 7.98
N PRO A 152 -4.92 11.33 9.26
CA PRO A 152 -5.86 10.94 10.31
C PRO A 152 -7.29 11.45 10.06
N ALA A 153 -8.28 10.59 10.23
CA ALA A 153 -9.70 10.94 10.18
C ALA A 153 -10.20 11.29 11.59
N PHE A 154 -9.91 12.50 12.06
CA PHE A 154 -10.22 12.96 13.43
C PHE A 154 -11.73 12.97 13.75
N TYR A 155 -12.59 13.05 12.72
CA TYR A 155 -14.05 12.96 12.90
C TYR A 155 -14.52 11.59 13.44
N HIS A 156 -13.66 10.57 13.39
CA HIS A 156 -13.92 9.28 14.03
C HIS A 156 -13.54 9.24 15.51
N GLN A 157 -12.97 10.32 16.04
CA GLN A 157 -12.55 10.47 17.44
C GLN A 157 -11.59 9.35 17.90
N PRO A 158 -10.44 9.15 17.20
CA PRO A 158 -9.48 8.11 17.55
C PRO A 158 -8.96 8.34 18.97
N GLN A 159 -8.89 7.27 19.79
CA GLN A 159 -8.45 7.34 21.17
C GLN A 159 -6.93 7.12 21.29
N ASN A 160 -6.30 6.55 20.30
CA ASN A 160 -4.89 6.23 20.29
C ASN A 160 -4.35 6.17 18.83
N VAL A 161 -3.06 6.02 18.69
CA VAL A 161 -2.39 5.94 17.37
C VAL A 161 -2.82 4.68 16.59
N TYR A 162 -3.11 3.58 17.27
CA TYR A 162 -3.55 2.36 16.63
C TYR A 162 -4.89 2.54 15.90
N ASP A 163 -5.83 3.29 16.48
CA ASP A 163 -7.12 3.59 15.83
C ASP A 163 -6.92 4.36 14.53
N ILE A 164 -5.93 5.26 14.48
CA ILE A 164 -5.56 6.01 13.27
C ILE A 164 -4.98 5.06 12.22
N ILE A 165 -4.02 4.23 12.61
CA ILE A 165 -3.38 3.23 11.74
C ILE A 165 -4.42 2.29 11.15
N ASP A 166 -5.31 1.76 12.01
CA ASP A 166 -6.33 0.80 11.61
C ASP A 166 -7.34 1.40 10.63
N ASN A 167 -7.79 2.64 10.86
CA ASN A 167 -8.71 3.33 9.95
C ASN A 167 -8.06 3.62 8.59
N ILE A 168 -6.81 4.09 8.56
CA ILE A 168 -6.08 4.33 7.31
C ILE A 168 -5.90 3.02 6.53
N ALA A 169 -5.52 1.93 7.22
CA ALA A 169 -5.35 0.62 6.62
C ALA A 169 -6.65 0.10 6.00
N ALA A 170 -7.75 0.17 6.76
CA ALA A 170 -9.08 -0.21 6.29
C ALA A 170 -9.49 0.58 5.05
N ARG A 171 -9.30 1.91 5.08
CA ARG A 171 -9.64 2.77 3.95
C ARG A 171 -8.81 2.48 2.69
N ALA A 172 -7.52 2.16 2.84
CA ALA A 172 -6.68 1.76 1.73
C ALA A 172 -7.17 0.45 1.06
N ILE A 173 -7.63 -0.51 1.87
CA ILE A 173 -8.20 -1.78 1.37
C ILE A 173 -9.51 -1.52 0.61
N ASP A 174 -10.39 -0.64 1.11
CA ASP A 174 -11.64 -0.30 0.43
C ASP A 174 -11.43 0.28 -0.98
N LEU A 175 -10.33 1.00 -1.19
CA LEU A 175 -9.99 1.56 -2.50
C LEU A 175 -9.63 0.48 -3.54
N LEU A 176 -9.29 -0.74 -3.11
CA LEU A 176 -9.12 -1.88 -4.02
C LEU A 176 -10.45 -2.38 -4.59
N ARG A 177 -11.58 -1.98 -3.99
CA ARG A 177 -12.93 -2.40 -4.39
C ARG A 177 -13.10 -3.92 -4.43
N LEU A 178 -12.52 -4.61 -3.44
CA LEU A 178 -12.68 -6.05 -3.30
C LEU A 178 -14.15 -6.40 -2.98
N PRO A 179 -14.66 -7.55 -3.45
CA PRO A 179 -16.00 -8.00 -3.11
C PRO A 179 -16.22 -8.13 -1.60
N GLY A 180 -17.40 -7.78 -1.10
CA GLY A 180 -17.78 -7.88 0.31
C GLY A 180 -17.96 -6.52 1.00
N PRO A 181 -18.13 -6.50 2.33
CA PRO A 181 -18.36 -5.27 3.07
C PRO A 181 -17.13 -4.37 3.08
N GLN A 182 -17.36 -3.06 3.25
CA GLN A 182 -16.29 -2.10 3.48
C GLN A 182 -15.56 -2.38 4.80
N GLU A 183 -14.25 -2.17 4.81
CA GLU A 183 -13.38 -2.35 5.98
C GLU A 183 -13.39 -1.13 6.89
N ALA A 184 -13.42 0.07 6.30
CA ALA A 184 -13.38 1.34 7.02
C ALA A 184 -14.76 1.70 7.59
N ARG A 185 -14.74 2.33 8.76
CA ARG A 185 -15.95 2.88 9.37
C ARG A 185 -16.53 3.97 8.48
N ALA A 186 -17.80 3.83 8.10
CA ALA A 186 -18.50 4.83 7.30
C ALA A 186 -18.79 6.09 8.14
N TRP A 187 -18.67 7.26 7.51
CA TRP A 187 -19.19 8.51 8.06
C TRP A 187 -20.72 8.51 7.97
N ARG A 188 -21.42 8.76 9.10
CA ARG A 188 -22.88 8.76 9.18
C ARG A 188 -23.50 10.14 9.37
N GLY A 189 -22.71 11.20 9.21
CA GLY A 189 -23.13 12.57 9.52
C GLY A 189 -22.85 12.98 10.97
N LEU A 190 -23.03 14.25 11.27
CA LEU A 190 -23.06 14.75 12.64
C LEU A 190 -24.41 14.38 13.27
N PRO A 191 -24.46 14.13 14.62
CA PRO A 191 -25.73 14.00 15.32
C PRO A 191 -26.59 15.23 15.02
N THR A 192 -27.83 15.03 14.63
CA THR A 192 -28.82 16.13 14.60
C THR A 192 -29.30 16.33 16.03
N ASP A 193 -29.15 17.57 16.54
CA ASP A 193 -29.73 18.02 17.81
C ASP A 193 -31.26 17.85 17.81
#